data_c7c207d0f482ee08f428f1ed5564eae6
#
_entry.id   c7c207d0f482ee08f428f1ed5564eae6
#
_cell.length_a   1.000
_cell.length_b   1.000
_cell.length_c   1.000
_cell.angle_alpha   90.00
_cell.angle_beta   90.00
_cell.angle_gamma   90.00
#
_symmetry.space_group_name_H-M   'P 1'
#
loop_
_entity.id
_entity.type
_entity.pdbx_description
1 polymer ?
#
loop_
_entity_poly.entity_id
_entity_poly.type
_entity_poly.pdbx_seq_one_letter_code
_entity_poly.pdbx_strand_id
1 'polypeptide(L)'
;MKAIDSIPVGVSGTKSVEVTREMTVAHFQEHMPAVYGTPIMIYHMEVTAAELIQQYLPDGWVSVGVVVDVKHLAATPVGATVTVRAKVLAADDNTVTFEVEAHDGVDKIGEGTHVRAPVEIGRFLKRVQAKTQRMDEASLRKQT
;
A
#
# COMPACT_ATOMS: atom_id res chain seq x y z
N MET A 1 -2.52 23.01 11.99
CA MET A 1 -3.41 21.86 11.75
C MET A 1 -2.57 20.66 11.37
N LYS A 2 -2.83 19.55 11.99
CA LYS A 2 -2.15 18.31 11.62
C LYS A 2 -2.74 17.79 10.31
N ALA A 3 -1.91 17.13 9.48
CA ALA A 3 -2.33 16.67 8.16
C ALA A 3 -3.54 15.74 8.21
N ILE A 4 -3.59 14.86 9.21
CA ILE A 4 -4.61 13.82 9.30
C ILE A 4 -5.94 14.30 9.92
N ASP A 5 -5.98 15.50 10.47
CA ASP A 5 -7.20 16.02 11.11
C ASP A 5 -8.35 16.23 10.13
N SER A 6 -8.05 16.35 8.84
CA SER A 6 -9.06 16.57 7.80
C SER A 6 -9.54 15.28 7.13
N ILE A 7 -9.02 14.11 7.50
CA ILE A 7 -9.40 12.85 6.87
C ILE A 7 -10.66 12.29 7.53
N PRO A 8 -11.79 12.22 6.79
CA PRO A 8 -13.04 11.77 7.42
C PRO A 8 -13.07 10.25 7.59
N VAL A 9 -13.45 9.81 8.78
CA VAL A 9 -13.70 8.39 9.06
C VAL A 9 -14.91 7.93 8.25
N GLY A 10 -14.80 6.76 7.63
CA GLY A 10 -15.87 6.17 6.82
C GLY A 10 -15.76 6.47 5.34
N VAL A 11 -14.88 7.40 4.92
CA VAL A 11 -14.66 7.67 3.50
C VAL A 11 -14.03 6.44 2.84
N SER A 12 -14.43 6.15 1.61
CA SER A 12 -13.91 4.99 0.88
C SER A 12 -13.57 5.37 -0.57
N GLY A 13 -12.74 4.55 -1.17
CA GLY A 13 -12.38 4.65 -2.58
C GLY A 13 -12.16 3.27 -3.16
N THR A 14 -12.29 3.18 -4.47
CA THR A 14 -12.09 1.92 -5.21
C THR A 14 -11.15 2.13 -6.37
N LYS A 15 -10.50 1.04 -6.78
CA LYS A 15 -9.67 1.00 -7.98
C LYS A 15 -9.84 -0.37 -8.63
N SER A 16 -10.02 -0.38 -9.95
CA SER A 16 -10.15 -1.63 -10.72
C SER A 16 -8.96 -1.80 -11.64
N VAL A 17 -8.45 -3.02 -11.72
CA VAL A 17 -7.36 -3.37 -12.62
C VAL A 17 -7.70 -4.68 -13.33
N GLU A 18 -7.28 -4.82 -14.58
CA GLU A 18 -7.33 -6.09 -15.28
C GLU A 18 -6.05 -6.86 -14.97
N VAL A 19 -6.16 -8.11 -14.55
CA VAL A 19 -5.00 -8.94 -14.22
C VAL A 19 -4.24 -9.28 -15.50
N THR A 20 -3.01 -8.81 -15.60
CA THR A 20 -2.09 -9.15 -16.70
C THR A 20 -1.13 -10.22 -16.22
N ARG A 21 -0.39 -10.83 -17.18
CA ARG A 21 0.59 -11.88 -16.85
C ARG A 21 1.67 -11.36 -15.89
N GLU A 22 2.08 -10.10 -16.03
CA GLU A 22 3.10 -9.47 -15.20
C GLU A 22 2.68 -9.35 -13.74
N MET A 23 1.39 -9.43 -13.46
CA MET A 23 0.83 -9.38 -12.10
C MET A 23 0.72 -10.76 -11.46
N THR A 24 1.17 -11.82 -12.14
CA THR A 24 0.98 -13.20 -11.66
C THR A 24 2.23 -13.74 -10.98
N VAL A 25 2.02 -14.77 -10.16
CA VAL A 25 3.11 -15.47 -9.46
C VAL A 25 4.08 -16.08 -10.49
N ALA A 26 3.56 -16.55 -11.64
CA ALA A 26 4.38 -17.10 -12.72
C ALA A 26 5.41 -16.10 -13.28
N HIS A 27 5.10 -14.80 -13.20
CA HIS A 27 6.03 -13.76 -13.66
C HIS A 27 7.25 -13.64 -12.74
N PHE A 28 7.04 -13.81 -11.44
CA PHE A 28 8.08 -13.65 -10.43
C PHE A 28 8.85 -14.94 -10.15
N GLN A 29 8.25 -16.09 -10.42
CA GLN A 29 8.79 -17.38 -10.03
C GLN A 29 8.46 -18.44 -11.08
N GLU A 30 9.50 -19.02 -11.71
CA GLU A 30 9.32 -20.10 -12.69
C GLU A 30 8.52 -21.25 -12.10
N HIS A 31 7.73 -21.92 -12.95
CA HIS A 31 6.90 -23.08 -12.60
C HIS A 31 5.71 -22.79 -11.70
N MET A 32 5.50 -21.54 -11.32
CA MET A 32 4.32 -21.16 -10.53
C MET A 32 3.11 -20.89 -11.44
N PRO A 33 1.90 -21.10 -10.94
CA PRO A 33 0.71 -20.83 -11.76
C PRO A 33 0.54 -19.35 -12.08
N ALA A 34 -0.09 -19.08 -13.23
CA ALA A 34 -0.34 -17.73 -13.70
C ALA A 34 -1.61 -17.17 -13.05
N VAL A 35 -1.54 -16.88 -11.75
CA VAL A 35 -2.63 -16.30 -10.96
C VAL A 35 -2.14 -15.03 -10.28
N TYR A 36 -3.07 -14.11 -10.04
CA TYR A 36 -2.81 -12.82 -9.42
C TYR A 36 -1.99 -12.97 -8.14
N GLY A 37 -0.83 -12.31 -8.09
CA GLY A 37 0.12 -12.48 -7.01
C GLY A 37 -0.26 -11.71 -5.75
N THR A 38 -0.04 -12.31 -4.58
CA THR A 38 -0.30 -11.65 -3.29
C THR A 38 0.43 -10.32 -3.15
N PRO A 39 1.72 -10.19 -3.51
CA PRO A 39 2.41 -8.90 -3.43
C PRO A 39 1.76 -7.83 -4.31
N ILE A 40 1.22 -8.20 -5.46
CA ILE A 40 0.55 -7.26 -6.37
C ILE A 40 -0.80 -6.83 -5.80
N MET A 41 -1.55 -7.76 -5.21
CA MET A 41 -2.79 -7.43 -4.52
C MET A 41 -2.53 -6.41 -3.40
N ILE A 42 -1.50 -6.63 -2.60
CA ILE A 42 -1.09 -5.72 -1.53
C ILE A 42 -0.74 -4.35 -2.12
N TYR A 43 0.04 -4.32 -3.20
CA TYR A 43 0.39 -3.09 -3.88
C TYR A 43 -0.86 -2.31 -4.31
N HIS A 44 -1.84 -2.98 -4.92
CA HIS A 44 -3.09 -2.33 -5.33
C HIS A 44 -3.90 -1.84 -4.13
N MET A 45 -3.90 -2.56 -3.01
CA MET A 45 -4.53 -2.11 -1.76
C MET A 45 -3.85 -0.87 -1.22
N GLU A 46 -2.51 -0.83 -1.23
CA GLU A 46 -1.75 0.33 -0.78
C GLU A 46 -2.01 1.56 -1.67
N VAL A 47 -1.99 1.38 -2.99
CA VAL A 47 -2.24 2.48 -3.93
C VAL A 47 -3.65 3.03 -3.75
N THR A 48 -4.64 2.16 -3.61
CA THR A 48 -6.02 2.59 -3.41
C THR A 48 -6.18 3.43 -2.14
N ALA A 49 -5.57 2.97 -1.04
CA ALA A 49 -5.59 3.70 0.23
C ALA A 49 -4.84 5.02 0.14
N ALA A 50 -3.65 5.01 -0.46
CA ALA A 50 -2.82 6.21 -0.61
C ALA A 50 -3.53 7.28 -1.45
N GLU A 51 -4.10 6.89 -2.59
CA GLU A 51 -4.84 7.82 -3.45
C GLU A 51 -6.08 8.38 -2.76
N LEU A 52 -6.78 7.55 -1.98
CA LEU A 52 -7.97 7.98 -1.24
C LEU A 52 -7.65 9.14 -0.29
N ILE A 53 -6.60 9.02 0.50
CA ILE A 53 -6.29 10.05 1.50
C ILE A 53 -5.43 11.20 0.98
N GLN A 54 -4.78 11.04 -0.19
CA GLN A 54 -3.94 12.09 -0.74
C GLN A 54 -4.72 13.40 -0.96
N GLN A 55 -5.97 13.33 -1.34
CA GLN A 55 -6.82 14.50 -1.55
C GLN A 55 -7.08 15.30 -0.25
N TYR A 56 -6.87 14.68 0.90
CA TYR A 56 -7.06 15.32 2.21
C TYR A 56 -5.76 15.80 2.84
N LEU A 57 -4.63 15.54 2.20
CA LEU A 57 -3.32 15.94 2.72
C LEU A 57 -2.91 17.32 2.16
N PRO A 58 -2.23 18.15 2.94
CA PRO A 58 -1.70 19.42 2.45
C PRO A 58 -0.62 19.21 1.39
N ASP A 59 -0.34 20.26 0.62
CA ASP A 59 0.77 20.24 -0.35
C ASP A 59 2.08 19.89 0.36
N GLY A 60 2.88 19.04 -0.29
CA GLY A 60 4.16 18.60 0.26
C GLY A 60 4.03 17.42 1.22
N TRP A 61 2.83 16.89 1.41
CA TRP A 61 2.59 15.72 2.24
C TRP A 61 2.19 14.52 1.38
N VAL A 62 2.66 13.35 1.78
CA VAL A 62 2.29 12.06 1.21
C VAL A 62 2.06 11.08 2.35
N SER A 63 1.67 9.86 2.04
CA SER A 63 1.58 8.80 3.05
C SER A 63 2.47 7.64 2.69
N VAL A 64 3.01 6.98 3.72
CA VAL A 64 3.79 5.75 3.56
C VAL A 64 3.11 4.61 4.28
N GLY A 65 3.28 3.39 3.77
CA GLY A 65 2.71 2.19 4.39
C GLY A 65 3.47 1.82 5.67
N VAL A 66 2.73 1.45 6.72
CA VAL A 66 3.29 1.08 8.02
C VAL A 66 2.94 -0.35 8.40
N VAL A 67 1.67 -0.75 8.18
CA VAL A 67 1.18 -2.09 8.52
C VAL A 67 0.36 -2.63 7.35
N VAL A 68 0.59 -3.89 7.03
CA VAL A 68 -0.27 -4.64 6.11
C VAL A 68 -0.62 -5.95 6.80
N ASP A 69 -1.90 -6.15 7.08
CA ASP A 69 -2.40 -7.36 7.72
C ASP A 69 -3.60 -7.84 6.90
N VAL A 70 -3.32 -8.59 5.85
CA VAL A 70 -4.34 -9.00 4.89
C VAL A 70 -4.24 -10.50 4.62
N LYS A 71 -5.36 -11.07 4.20
CA LYS A 71 -5.45 -12.46 3.76
C LYS A 71 -5.76 -12.48 2.26
N HIS A 72 -5.12 -13.37 1.53
CA HIS A 72 -5.41 -13.66 0.13
C HIS A 72 -6.26 -14.92 0.11
N LEU A 73 -7.53 -14.78 -0.19
CA LEU A 73 -8.54 -15.81 0.07
C LEU A 73 -8.82 -16.73 -1.12
N ALA A 74 -8.58 -16.27 -2.34
CA ALA A 74 -8.88 -17.04 -3.54
C ALA A 74 -7.98 -16.59 -4.69
N ALA A 75 -7.66 -17.53 -5.57
CA ALA A 75 -6.84 -17.27 -6.76
C ALA A 75 -7.67 -16.60 -7.86
N THR A 76 -7.02 -15.73 -8.64
CA THR A 76 -7.66 -15.00 -9.74
C THR A 76 -6.81 -15.16 -11.00
N PRO A 77 -7.41 -15.59 -12.14
CA PRO A 77 -6.66 -15.81 -13.38
C PRO A 77 -6.40 -14.50 -14.14
N VAL A 78 -5.46 -14.58 -15.09
CA VAL A 78 -5.22 -13.51 -16.07
C VAL A 78 -6.53 -13.18 -16.80
N GLY A 79 -6.78 -11.90 -17.04
CA GLY A 79 -7.96 -11.41 -17.75
C GLY A 79 -9.12 -11.04 -16.86
N ALA A 80 -9.12 -11.47 -15.60
CA ALA A 80 -10.16 -11.06 -14.66
C ALA A 80 -9.95 -9.59 -14.24
N THR A 81 -11.04 -8.92 -13.88
CA THR A 81 -10.99 -7.57 -13.33
C THR A 81 -11.03 -7.65 -11.81
N VAL A 82 -9.99 -7.14 -11.16
CA VAL A 82 -9.94 -7.04 -9.71
C VAL A 82 -10.34 -5.63 -9.30
N THR A 83 -11.32 -5.53 -8.39
CA THR A 83 -11.72 -4.25 -7.79
C THR A 83 -11.28 -4.25 -6.33
N VAL A 84 -10.46 -3.26 -5.99
CA VAL A 84 -9.98 -3.05 -4.62
C VAL A 84 -10.72 -1.88 -4.00
N ARG A 85 -11.11 -2.03 -2.75
CA ARG A 85 -11.76 -0.97 -1.98
C ARG A 85 -10.97 -0.73 -0.71
N ALA A 86 -10.77 0.54 -0.39
CA ALA A 86 -10.20 0.97 0.89
C ALA A 86 -11.20 1.90 1.57
N LYS A 87 -11.36 1.73 2.90
CA LYS A 87 -12.25 2.56 3.71
C LYS A 87 -11.52 2.99 4.97
N VAL A 88 -11.58 4.26 5.30
CA VAL A 88 -10.95 4.78 6.52
C VAL A 88 -11.76 4.33 7.74
N LEU A 89 -11.12 3.57 8.62
CA LEU A 89 -11.71 3.12 9.88
C LEU A 89 -11.41 4.08 11.02
N ALA A 90 -10.20 4.63 11.05
CA ALA A 90 -9.74 5.50 12.12
C ALA A 90 -8.60 6.38 11.62
N ALA A 91 -8.49 7.57 12.18
CA ALA A 91 -7.38 8.47 11.92
C ALA A 91 -7.00 9.11 13.26
N ASP A 92 -5.71 9.01 13.59
CA ASP A 92 -5.17 9.66 14.81
C ASP A 92 -4.06 10.65 14.39
N ASP A 93 -3.28 11.11 15.36
CA ASP A 93 -2.27 12.15 15.13
C ASP A 93 -1.15 11.73 14.18
N ASN A 94 -0.94 10.43 13.99
CA ASN A 94 0.22 9.92 13.26
C ASN A 94 -0.12 8.91 12.19
N THR A 95 -1.28 8.26 12.25
CA THR A 95 -1.62 7.17 11.35
C THR A 95 -3.07 7.19 10.92
N VAL A 96 -3.32 6.56 9.77
CA VAL A 96 -4.67 6.31 9.25
C VAL A 96 -4.81 4.81 9.06
N THR A 97 -5.86 4.23 9.63
CA THR A 97 -6.16 2.80 9.52
C THR A 97 -7.29 2.58 8.54
N PHE A 98 -7.09 1.63 7.64
CA PHE A 98 -8.05 1.27 6.60
C PHE A 98 -8.53 -0.16 6.75
N GLU A 99 -9.78 -0.39 6.40
CA GLU A 99 -10.26 -1.69 5.96
C GLU A 99 -10.01 -1.79 4.45
N VAL A 100 -9.41 -2.88 4.00
CA VAL A 100 -9.17 -3.11 2.57
C VAL A 100 -9.78 -4.44 2.17
N GLU A 101 -10.29 -4.50 0.93
CA GLU A 101 -10.81 -5.73 0.36
C GLU A 101 -10.66 -5.71 -1.15
N ALA A 102 -10.64 -6.91 -1.73
CA ALA A 102 -10.51 -7.09 -3.17
C ALA A 102 -11.47 -8.18 -3.66
N HIS A 103 -12.06 -7.96 -4.82
CA HIS A 103 -13.01 -8.86 -5.47
C HIS A 103 -12.62 -9.05 -6.93
N ASP A 104 -12.86 -10.24 -7.48
CA ASP A 104 -12.57 -10.51 -8.90
C ASP A 104 -13.82 -10.70 -9.77
N GLY A 105 -14.98 -10.32 -9.23
CA GLY A 105 -16.26 -10.48 -9.93
C GLY A 105 -16.95 -11.81 -9.62
N VAL A 106 -16.22 -12.80 -9.10
CA VAL A 106 -16.74 -14.10 -8.70
C VAL A 106 -16.61 -14.27 -7.19
N ASP A 107 -15.41 -13.99 -6.67
CA ASP A 107 -15.06 -14.19 -5.27
C ASP A 107 -14.53 -12.92 -4.63
N LYS A 108 -14.69 -12.83 -3.31
CA LYS A 108 -13.89 -11.96 -2.48
C LYS A 108 -12.51 -12.61 -2.36
N ILE A 109 -11.50 -11.99 -2.96
CA ILE A 109 -10.17 -12.60 -3.05
C ILE A 109 -9.19 -12.09 -1.99
N GLY A 110 -9.53 -11.01 -1.30
CA GLY A 110 -8.67 -10.48 -0.27
C GLY A 110 -9.41 -9.59 0.71
N GLU A 111 -8.92 -9.54 1.95
CA GLU A 111 -9.45 -8.65 2.97
C GLU A 111 -8.44 -8.46 4.10
N GLY A 112 -8.58 -7.37 4.82
CA GLY A 112 -7.77 -7.11 5.99
C GLY A 112 -7.70 -5.66 6.37
N THR A 113 -6.63 -5.31 7.08
CA THR A 113 -6.37 -3.95 7.53
C THR A 113 -5.03 -3.45 7.02
N HIS A 114 -4.95 -2.15 6.83
CA HIS A 114 -3.75 -1.48 6.35
C HIS A 114 -3.61 -0.15 7.08
N VAL A 115 -2.39 0.18 7.49
CA VAL A 115 -2.11 1.43 8.20
C VAL A 115 -1.10 2.23 7.39
N ARG A 116 -1.37 3.53 7.22
CA ARG A 116 -0.45 4.46 6.56
C ARG A 116 -0.15 5.63 7.47
N ALA A 117 1.03 6.19 7.32
CA ALA A 117 1.44 7.37 8.07
C ALA A 117 1.62 8.55 7.11
N PRO A 118 0.87 9.64 7.29
CA PRO A 118 1.16 10.89 6.57
C PRO A 118 2.52 11.44 6.98
N VAL A 119 3.31 11.85 6.00
CA VAL A 119 4.64 12.41 6.22
C VAL A 119 4.84 13.65 5.36
N GLU A 120 5.58 14.61 5.86
CA GLU A 120 6.01 15.77 5.07
C GLU A 120 7.25 15.34 4.31
N ILE A 121 7.23 15.51 2.97
CA ILE A 121 8.26 14.97 2.07
C ILE A 121 9.65 15.47 2.44
N GLY A 122 9.80 16.75 2.69
CA GLY A 122 11.11 17.34 2.98
C GLY A 122 11.76 16.74 4.23
N ARG A 123 10.99 16.61 5.31
CA ARG A 123 11.48 15.99 6.55
C ARG A 123 11.76 14.51 6.36
N PHE A 124 10.92 13.84 5.62
CA PHE A 124 11.09 12.41 5.32
C PHE A 124 12.41 12.17 4.57
N LEU A 125 12.66 12.95 3.52
CA LEU A 125 13.88 12.82 2.72
C LEU A 125 15.13 13.14 3.54
N LYS A 126 15.08 14.09 4.45
CA LYS A 126 16.20 14.39 5.36
C LYS A 126 16.54 13.19 6.24
N ARG A 127 15.52 12.50 6.76
CA ARG A 127 15.75 11.28 7.55
C ARG A 127 16.36 10.16 6.70
N VAL A 128 15.94 10.02 5.45
CA VAL A 128 16.52 9.03 4.52
C VAL A 128 17.98 9.36 4.24
N GLN A 129 18.30 10.64 3.99
CA GLN A 129 19.68 11.09 3.76
C GLN A 129 20.56 10.82 4.98
N ALA A 130 20.05 11.12 6.18
CA ALA A 130 20.79 10.84 7.43
C ALA A 130 21.07 9.36 7.58
N LYS A 131 20.13 8.51 7.21
CA LYS A 131 20.33 7.06 7.22
C LYS A 131 21.38 6.62 6.21
N THR A 132 21.36 7.19 5.00
CA THR A 132 22.36 6.90 3.96
C THR A 132 23.76 7.22 4.47
N GLN A 133 23.94 8.35 5.14
CA GLN A 133 25.23 8.72 5.74
C GLN A 133 25.68 7.70 6.79
N ARG A 134 24.75 7.25 7.65
CA ARG A 134 25.09 6.21 8.65
C ARG A 134 25.48 4.89 7.98
N MET A 135 24.85 4.55 6.86
CA MET A 135 25.20 3.36 6.09
C MET A 135 26.59 3.47 5.49
N ASP A 136 26.95 4.63 4.96
CA ASP A 136 28.29 4.89 4.41
C ASP A 136 29.34 4.79 5.50
N GLU A 137 29.10 5.39 6.67
CA GLU A 137 30.02 5.30 7.83
C GLU A 137 30.17 3.86 8.30
N ALA A 138 29.08 3.09 8.37
CA ALA A 138 29.12 1.69 8.75
C ALA A 138 29.91 0.85 7.74
N SER A 139 29.77 1.15 6.43
CA SER A 139 30.54 0.48 5.38
C SER A 139 32.04 0.75 5.51
N LEU A 140 32.41 2.01 5.78
CA LEU A 140 33.82 2.38 6.02
C LEU A 140 34.40 1.66 7.23
N ARG A 141 33.63 1.54 8.32
CA ARG A 141 34.07 0.82 9.52
C ARG A 141 34.31 -0.66 9.24
N LYS A 142 33.54 -1.27 8.36
CA LYS A 142 33.70 -2.68 7.98
C LYS A 142 34.97 -2.93 7.15
N GLN A 143 35.51 -1.89 6.50
CA GLN A 143 36.72 -1.99 5.68
C GLN A 143 38.01 -1.86 6.48
N THR A 144 37.91 -1.45 7.71
CA THR A 144 39.02 -1.35 8.61
C THR A 144 39.03 -2.52 9.59
#